data_32a9f97167e8e257630c59948fc20d41
#
_entry.id   32a9f97167e8e257630c59948fc20d41
#
_cell.length_a   1.000
_cell.length_b   1.000
_cell.length_c   1.000
_cell.angle_alpha   90.00
_cell.angle_beta   90.00
_cell.angle_gamma   90.00
#
_symmetry.space_group_name_H-M   'P 1'
#
loop_
_entity.id
_entity.type
_entity.pdbx_description
1 polymer ?
#
loop_
_entity_poly.entity_id
_entity_poly.type
_entity_poly.pdbx_seq_one_letter_code
_entity_poly.pdbx_strand_id
1 'polypeptide(L)'
;MPGTRKLGRPTAHRNLMLRGMVTYLLENGQIETTVTRAKEVRALAEKMITLGKTNTLASRRAALAFITKEDVVSKLFNEIAPQYEGRNGGYTAIYKLGPRRGDGAEMAIIRLIGLAAPAPVEDKKSKKKAKKEEASAE
;
A
#
# COMPACT_ATOMS: atom_id res chain seq x y z
N MET A 1 -6.28 -17.80 15.93
CA MET A 1 -5.87 -16.67 15.08
C MET A 1 -4.54 -16.19 15.58
N PRO A 2 -3.47 -16.08 14.79
CA PRO A 2 -2.32 -15.30 15.22
C PRO A 2 -2.86 -13.89 15.51
N GLY A 3 -2.71 -13.47 16.76
CA GLY A 3 -3.31 -12.23 17.25
C GLY A 3 -2.80 -11.06 16.42
N THR A 4 -3.71 -10.31 15.85
CA THR A 4 -3.38 -9.02 15.24
C THR A 4 -2.71 -8.15 16.29
N ARG A 5 -1.55 -7.60 15.96
CA ARG A 5 -0.83 -6.72 16.87
C ARG A 5 -1.67 -5.49 17.20
N LYS A 6 -1.69 -5.09 18.46
CA LYS A 6 -2.46 -3.92 18.90
C LYS A 6 -1.90 -2.59 18.34
N LEU A 7 -0.62 -2.53 18.02
CA LEU A 7 0.08 -1.36 17.47
C LEU A 7 -0.09 -0.09 18.31
N GLY A 8 -0.30 -0.24 19.62
CA GLY A 8 -0.53 0.86 20.56
C GLY A 8 -1.82 1.64 20.31
N ARG A 9 -2.85 1.03 19.71
CA ARG A 9 -4.09 1.71 19.31
C ARG A 9 -5.34 0.95 19.71
N PRO A 10 -6.46 1.65 20.03
CA PRO A 10 -7.78 1.05 20.15
C PRO A 10 -8.18 0.35 18.84
N THR A 11 -9.04 -0.66 18.93
CA THR A 11 -9.41 -1.52 17.78
C THR A 11 -9.97 -0.72 16.60
N ALA A 12 -10.88 0.23 16.85
CA ALA A 12 -11.47 1.04 15.78
C ALA A 12 -10.41 1.87 15.03
N HIS A 13 -9.54 2.55 15.75
CA HIS A 13 -8.47 3.37 15.16
C HIS A 13 -7.44 2.50 14.43
N ARG A 14 -7.08 1.35 14.99
CA ARG A 14 -6.16 0.39 14.34
C ARG A 14 -6.73 -0.11 13.01
N ASN A 15 -7.99 -0.53 13.00
CA ASN A 15 -8.65 -1.01 11.78
C ASN A 15 -8.73 0.07 10.71
N LEU A 16 -9.08 1.30 11.07
CA LEU A 16 -9.14 2.42 10.15
C LEU A 16 -7.75 2.73 9.56
N MET A 17 -6.72 2.75 10.39
CA MET A 17 -5.34 2.94 9.94
C MET A 17 -4.91 1.84 8.95
N LEU A 18 -5.15 0.57 9.27
CA LEU A 18 -4.78 -0.54 8.40
C LEU A 18 -5.54 -0.53 7.07
N ARG A 19 -6.83 -0.19 7.09
CA ARG A 19 -7.64 0.00 5.86
C ARG A 19 -7.05 1.08 4.96
N GLY A 20 -6.70 2.24 5.53
CA GLY A 20 -6.04 3.32 4.80
C GLY A 20 -4.69 2.91 4.20
N MET A 21 -3.87 2.19 4.97
CA MET A 21 -2.57 1.70 4.49
C MET A 21 -2.69 0.67 3.37
N VAL A 22 -3.66 -0.26 3.44
CA VAL A 22 -3.93 -1.23 2.37
C VAL A 22 -4.44 -0.52 1.12
N THR A 23 -5.36 0.44 1.27
CA THR A 23 -5.85 1.25 0.14
C THR A 23 -4.69 1.97 -0.56
N TYR A 24 -3.81 2.61 0.20
CA TYR A 24 -2.63 3.29 -0.34
C TYR A 24 -1.65 2.33 -1.02
N LEU A 25 -1.41 1.14 -0.44
CA LEU A 25 -0.56 0.12 -1.04
C LEU A 25 -1.09 -0.36 -2.40
N LEU A 26 -2.39 -0.61 -2.50
CA LEU A 26 -3.02 -1.04 -3.75
C LEU A 26 -3.04 0.10 -4.80
N GLU A 27 -3.19 1.34 -4.37
CA GLU A 27 -3.17 2.52 -5.24
C GLU A 27 -1.79 2.77 -5.84
N ASN A 28 -0.74 2.75 -5.02
CA ASN A 28 0.61 3.14 -5.40
C ASN A 28 1.58 1.96 -5.63
N GLY A 29 1.18 0.73 -5.29
CA GLY A 29 2.02 -0.46 -5.44
C GLY A 29 3.08 -0.64 -4.36
N GLN A 30 3.40 0.39 -3.59
CA GLN A 30 4.35 0.33 -2.47
C GLN A 30 4.02 1.37 -1.38
N ILE A 31 4.44 1.07 -0.15
CA ILE A 31 4.34 1.98 0.99
C ILE A 31 5.53 1.79 1.93
N GLU A 32 6.09 2.89 2.41
CA GLU A 32 7.11 2.88 3.45
C GLU A 32 6.45 3.04 4.83
N THR A 33 6.81 2.16 5.75
CA THR A 33 6.26 2.16 7.11
C THR A 33 7.17 1.38 8.07
N THR A 34 6.78 1.26 9.34
CA THR A 34 7.52 0.42 10.28
C THR A 34 7.31 -1.07 9.99
N VAL A 35 8.31 -1.90 10.29
CA VAL A 35 8.29 -3.36 10.05
C VAL A 35 7.05 -4.01 10.69
N THR A 36 6.67 -3.58 11.89
CA THR A 36 5.50 -4.12 12.59
C THR A 36 4.19 -3.83 11.86
N ARG A 37 4.00 -2.61 11.36
CA ARG A 37 2.83 -2.24 10.54
C ARG A 37 2.84 -2.94 9.19
N ALA A 38 4.00 -3.02 8.53
CA ALA A 38 4.15 -3.70 7.24
C ALA A 38 3.69 -5.17 7.31
N LYS A 39 4.02 -5.88 8.41
CA LYS A 39 3.58 -7.27 8.62
C LYS A 39 2.06 -7.42 8.76
N GLU A 40 1.38 -6.47 9.41
CA GLU A 40 -0.08 -6.49 9.52
C GLU A 40 -0.76 -6.09 8.20
N VAL A 41 -0.24 -5.07 7.52
CA VAL A 41 -0.73 -4.64 6.21
C VAL A 41 -0.61 -5.76 5.18
N ARG A 42 0.49 -6.51 5.19
CA ARG A 42 0.73 -7.66 4.31
C ARG A 42 -0.44 -8.64 4.33
N ALA A 43 -0.82 -9.11 5.51
CA ALA A 43 -1.88 -10.11 5.66
C ALA A 43 -3.22 -9.63 5.09
N LEU A 44 -3.56 -8.37 5.33
CA LEU A 44 -4.80 -7.77 4.85
C LEU A 44 -4.77 -7.50 3.33
N ALA A 45 -3.65 -7.00 2.81
CA ALA A 45 -3.48 -6.76 1.38
C ALA A 45 -3.56 -8.06 0.58
N GLU A 46 -2.89 -9.12 1.02
CA GLU A 46 -2.93 -10.43 0.38
C GLU A 46 -4.36 -11.02 0.37
N LYS A 47 -5.12 -10.81 1.45
CA LYS A 47 -6.53 -11.18 1.50
C LYS A 47 -7.37 -10.42 0.46
N MET A 48 -7.14 -9.13 0.29
CA MET A 48 -7.85 -8.32 -0.73
C MET A 48 -7.52 -8.79 -2.15
N ILE A 49 -6.26 -9.10 -2.42
CA ILE A 49 -5.84 -9.63 -3.73
C ILE A 49 -6.50 -10.99 -4.01
N THR A 50 -6.58 -11.87 -3.02
CA THR A 50 -7.27 -13.16 -3.14
C THR A 50 -8.76 -12.98 -3.46
N LEU A 51 -9.44 -12.02 -2.82
CA LEU A 51 -10.82 -11.66 -3.17
C LEU A 51 -10.92 -11.11 -4.59
N GLY A 52 -9.94 -10.33 -5.03
CA GLY A 52 -9.83 -9.82 -6.40
C GLY A 52 -9.80 -10.93 -7.44
N LYS A 53 -9.05 -11.99 -7.19
CA LYS A 53 -8.93 -13.16 -8.08
C LYS A 53 -10.25 -13.92 -8.27
N THR A 54 -11.11 -13.97 -7.26
CA THR A 54 -12.41 -14.65 -7.33
C THR A 54 -13.39 -13.92 -8.26
N ASN A 55 -13.27 -12.60 -8.39
CA ASN A 55 -14.03 -11.71 -9.29
C ASN A 55 -15.55 -11.95 -9.33
N THR A 56 -16.17 -12.28 -8.21
CA THR A 56 -17.62 -12.39 -8.06
C THR A 56 -18.22 -11.09 -7.54
N LEU A 57 -19.54 -10.89 -7.71
CA LEU A 57 -20.23 -9.75 -7.11
C LEU A 57 -20.07 -9.71 -5.59
N ALA A 58 -20.10 -10.88 -4.93
CA ALA A 58 -19.89 -10.98 -3.49
C ALA A 58 -18.48 -10.54 -3.09
N SER A 59 -17.44 -10.96 -3.84
CA SER A 59 -16.05 -10.54 -3.57
C SER A 59 -15.84 -9.04 -3.79
N ARG A 60 -16.48 -8.45 -4.81
CA ARG A 60 -16.46 -6.99 -5.04
C ARG A 60 -17.10 -6.22 -3.88
N ARG A 61 -18.27 -6.66 -3.39
CA ARG A 61 -18.92 -6.06 -2.22
C ARG A 61 -18.08 -6.19 -0.95
N ALA A 62 -17.43 -7.33 -0.74
CA ALA A 62 -16.51 -7.52 0.39
C ALA A 62 -15.27 -6.61 0.30
N ALA A 63 -14.70 -6.42 -0.88
CA ALA A 63 -13.60 -5.49 -1.10
C ALA A 63 -14.02 -4.03 -0.87
N LEU A 64 -15.19 -3.61 -1.38
CA LEU A 64 -15.75 -2.27 -1.16
C LEU A 64 -16.03 -1.98 0.33
N ALA A 65 -16.42 -2.98 1.10
CA ALA A 65 -16.60 -2.83 2.54
C ALA A 65 -15.29 -2.57 3.30
N PHE A 66 -14.15 -2.97 2.74
CA PHE A 66 -12.83 -2.82 3.36
C PHE A 66 -12.04 -1.64 2.79
N ILE A 67 -11.91 -1.54 1.47
CA ILE A 67 -11.15 -0.49 0.77
C ILE A 67 -11.98 0.80 0.76
N THR A 68 -11.34 1.92 1.08
CA THR A 68 -12.03 3.20 1.26
C THR A 68 -12.31 3.95 -0.05
N LYS A 69 -11.61 3.60 -1.14
CA LYS A 69 -11.72 4.25 -2.45
C LYS A 69 -12.24 3.28 -3.50
N GLU A 70 -13.30 3.62 -4.21
CA GLU A 70 -13.89 2.80 -5.29
C GLU A 70 -12.95 2.63 -6.48
N ASP A 71 -12.21 3.67 -6.84
CA ASP A 71 -11.21 3.63 -7.93
C ASP A 71 -10.13 2.56 -7.67
N VAL A 72 -9.70 2.42 -6.41
CA VAL A 72 -8.73 1.42 -6.00
C VAL A 72 -9.32 0.01 -6.06
N VAL A 73 -10.60 -0.15 -5.76
CA VAL A 73 -11.30 -1.43 -5.93
C VAL A 73 -11.37 -1.79 -7.42
N SER A 74 -11.72 -0.86 -8.28
CA SER A 74 -11.73 -1.06 -9.73
C SER A 74 -10.34 -1.46 -10.24
N LYS A 75 -9.29 -0.78 -9.78
CA LYS A 75 -7.88 -1.11 -10.09
C LYS A 75 -7.51 -2.51 -9.58
N LEU A 76 -7.95 -2.89 -8.38
CA LEU A 76 -7.69 -4.22 -7.82
C LEU A 76 -8.23 -5.33 -8.71
N PHE A 77 -9.48 -5.22 -9.17
CA PHE A 77 -10.12 -6.27 -9.98
C PHE A 77 -9.71 -6.26 -11.45
N ASN A 78 -9.40 -5.11 -12.03
CA ASN A 78 -9.11 -4.97 -13.46
C ASN A 78 -7.61 -5.08 -13.78
N GLU A 79 -6.74 -4.60 -12.90
CA GLU A 79 -5.30 -4.51 -13.17
C GLU A 79 -4.46 -5.45 -12.27
N ILE A 80 -4.71 -5.42 -10.96
CA ILE A 80 -3.86 -6.12 -10.00
C ILE A 80 -4.16 -7.63 -9.97
N ALA A 81 -5.42 -8.00 -9.79
CA ALA A 81 -5.82 -9.40 -9.65
C ALA A 81 -5.47 -10.27 -10.86
N PRO A 82 -5.65 -9.83 -12.12
CA PRO A 82 -5.26 -10.61 -13.29
C PRO A 82 -3.77 -10.94 -13.35
N GLN A 83 -2.90 -10.06 -12.86
CA GLN A 83 -1.44 -10.29 -12.85
C GLN A 83 -1.03 -11.42 -11.89
N TYR A 84 -1.87 -11.73 -10.91
CA TYR A 84 -1.62 -12.77 -9.90
C TYR A 84 -2.44 -14.05 -10.10
N GLU A 85 -3.13 -14.22 -11.23
CA GLU A 85 -4.07 -15.32 -11.45
C GLU A 85 -3.42 -16.69 -11.26
N GLY A 86 -2.20 -16.88 -11.77
CA GLY A 86 -1.44 -18.12 -11.63
C GLY A 86 -0.66 -18.26 -10.31
N ARG A 87 -0.72 -17.27 -9.40
CA ARG A 87 0.08 -17.25 -8.18
C ARG A 87 -0.78 -17.51 -6.95
N ASN A 88 -0.40 -18.49 -6.13
CA ASN A 88 -1.11 -18.85 -4.91
C ASN A 88 -0.43 -18.26 -3.68
N GLY A 89 -0.76 -17.00 -3.36
CA GLY A 89 -0.19 -16.29 -2.22
C GLY A 89 1.16 -15.62 -2.48
N GLY A 90 1.70 -14.94 -1.47
CA GLY A 90 2.98 -14.26 -1.57
C GLY A 90 2.98 -13.13 -2.61
N TYR A 91 1.94 -12.31 -2.62
CA TYR A 91 1.79 -11.19 -3.55
C TYR A 91 2.60 -9.96 -3.16
N THR A 92 3.08 -9.92 -1.93
CA THR A 92 3.80 -8.78 -1.38
C THR A 92 5.19 -9.17 -0.88
N ALA A 93 6.14 -8.24 -0.97
CA ALA A 93 7.46 -8.35 -0.39
C ALA A 93 7.71 -7.21 0.60
N ILE A 94 8.44 -7.50 1.67
CA ILE A 94 8.83 -6.52 2.69
C ILE A 94 10.35 -6.40 2.67
N TYR A 95 10.85 -5.19 2.42
CA TYR A 95 12.27 -4.85 2.41
C TYR A 95 12.58 -3.97 3.61
N LYS A 96 13.48 -4.39 4.48
CA LYS A 96 13.91 -3.61 5.63
C LYS A 96 14.86 -2.50 5.20
N LEU A 97 14.64 -1.29 5.71
CA LEU A 97 15.47 -0.11 5.45
C LEU A 97 16.44 0.20 6.58
N GLY A 98 16.25 -0.40 7.76
CA GLY A 98 17.00 -0.08 8.97
C GLY A 98 16.28 0.92 9.87
N PRO A 99 16.93 1.35 10.97
CA PRO A 99 16.35 2.28 11.93
C PRO A 99 16.25 3.70 11.37
N ARG A 100 15.13 4.38 11.64
CA ARG A 100 14.99 5.79 11.26
C ARG A 100 15.64 6.72 12.27
N ARG A 101 16.04 7.90 11.80
CA ARG A 101 16.61 8.95 12.66
C ARG A 101 15.54 9.44 13.66
N GLY A 102 15.97 9.69 14.87
CA GLY A 102 15.14 10.22 15.95
C GLY A 102 14.77 9.15 16.97
N ASP A 103 13.88 8.21 16.62
CA ASP A 103 13.36 7.19 17.53
C ASP A 103 13.94 5.77 17.30
N GLY A 104 14.78 5.58 16.27
CA GLY A 104 15.36 4.28 15.97
C GLY A 104 14.36 3.21 15.53
N ALA A 105 13.14 3.58 15.13
CA ALA A 105 12.13 2.62 14.69
C ALA A 105 12.59 1.89 13.42
N GLU A 106 12.47 0.56 13.42
CA GLU A 106 12.77 -0.28 12.26
C GLU A 106 11.80 0.02 11.11
N MET A 107 12.32 0.57 10.02
CA MET A 107 11.55 0.90 8.83
C MET A 107 11.60 -0.20 7.79
N ALA A 108 10.54 -0.31 7.00
CA ALA A 108 10.45 -1.22 5.87
C ALA A 108 9.58 -0.65 4.77
N ILE A 109 9.88 -1.05 3.54
CA ILE A 109 9.01 -0.86 2.39
C ILE A 109 8.26 -2.17 2.15
N ILE A 110 6.93 -2.11 2.09
CA ILE A 110 6.11 -3.19 1.56
C ILE A 110 5.74 -2.84 0.11
N ARG A 111 5.93 -3.81 -0.78
CA ARG A 111 5.70 -3.64 -2.22
C ARG A 111 4.92 -4.82 -2.79
N LEU A 112 4.07 -4.56 -3.77
CA LEU A 112 3.41 -5.57 -4.58
C LEU A 112 4.43 -6.13 -5.60
N ILE A 113 4.56 -7.47 -5.65
CA ILE A 113 5.51 -8.15 -6.52
C ILE A 113 4.92 -8.21 -7.94
N GLY A 114 5.72 -7.83 -8.96
CA GLY A 114 5.31 -7.92 -10.37
C GLY A 114 4.60 -6.68 -10.91
N LEU A 115 4.19 -5.74 -10.06
CA LEU A 115 3.78 -4.42 -10.52
C LEU A 115 5.03 -3.57 -10.78
N ALA A 116 5.07 -2.88 -11.92
CA ALA A 116 6.10 -1.87 -12.15
C ALA A 116 6.07 -0.87 -10.97
N ALA A 117 7.24 -0.56 -10.41
CA ALA A 117 7.30 0.47 -9.39
C ALA A 117 6.71 1.75 -9.98
N PRO A 118 5.82 2.47 -9.26
CA PRO A 118 5.49 3.82 -9.68
C PRO A 118 6.81 4.57 -9.81
N ALA A 119 6.95 5.33 -10.91
CA ALA A 119 8.10 6.21 -11.06
C ALA A 119 8.26 7.04 -9.78
N PRO A 120 9.48 7.29 -9.28
CA PRO A 120 9.67 8.12 -8.12
C PRO A 120 8.89 9.39 -8.32
N VAL A 121 8.04 9.74 -7.36
CA VAL A 121 7.31 11.01 -7.39
C VAL A 121 8.37 12.08 -7.27
N GLU A 122 8.82 12.61 -8.41
CA GLU A 122 9.66 13.79 -8.43
C GLU A 122 8.90 14.89 -7.71
N ASP A 123 9.44 15.33 -6.60
CA ASP A 123 8.87 16.40 -5.80
C ASP A 123 8.60 17.61 -6.71
N LYS A 124 7.30 17.91 -6.91
CA LYS A 124 6.86 19.08 -7.69
C LYS A 124 7.40 20.41 -7.13
N LYS A 125 8.07 20.37 -5.97
CA LYS A 125 8.79 21.51 -5.37
C LYS A 125 10.09 21.86 -6.09
N SER A 126 10.81 20.90 -6.68
CA SER A 126 12.06 21.17 -7.38
C SER A 126 11.82 21.86 -8.73
N LYS A 127 10.77 21.46 -9.46
CA LYS A 127 10.42 22.13 -10.74
C LYS A 127 9.90 23.57 -10.59
N LYS A 128 9.28 23.88 -9.45
CA LYS A 128 8.80 25.26 -9.18
C LYS A 128 9.92 26.20 -8.78
N LYS A 129 11.02 25.68 -8.24
CA LYS A 129 12.22 26.46 -7.86
C LYS A 129 13.08 26.75 -9.09
N ALA A 130 13.29 25.76 -9.96
CA ALA A 130 14.04 25.92 -11.21
C ALA A 130 13.36 26.93 -12.16
N LYS A 131 12.02 26.85 -12.30
CA LYS A 131 11.26 27.78 -13.14
C LYS A 131 11.18 29.21 -12.61
N LYS A 132 11.46 29.42 -11.30
CA LYS A 132 11.52 30.75 -10.68
C LYS A 132 12.90 31.38 -10.76
N GLU A 133 13.95 30.56 -10.89
CA GLU A 133 15.33 31.04 -11.13
C GLU A 133 15.56 31.43 -12.60
N GLU A 134 14.95 30.73 -13.55
CA GLU A 134 15.02 31.12 -14.97
C GLU A 134 14.24 32.41 -15.26
N ALA A 135 13.12 32.66 -14.56
CA ALA A 135 12.33 33.88 -14.74
C ALA A 135 12.92 35.15 -14.06
N SER A 136 13.98 35.00 -13.28
CA SER A 136 14.68 36.12 -12.64
C SER A 136 16.04 36.46 -13.25
N ALA A 137 16.40 35.76 -14.37
CA ALA A 137 17.67 35.93 -15.10
C ALA A 137 17.48 36.67 -16.46
N GLU A 138 16.28 37.14 -16.78
CA GLU A 138 15.97 38.07 -17.87
C GLU A 138 15.55 39.41 -17.27
#